data_b0c6134294ddee8721d698403ad181ea
#
_entry.id   b0c6134294ddee8721d698403ad181ea
#
_cell.length_a   1.000
_cell.length_b   1.000
_cell.length_c   1.000
_cell.angle_alpha   90.00
_cell.angle_beta   90.00
_cell.angle_gamma   90.00
#
_symmetry.space_group_name_H-M   'P 1'
#
loop_
_entity.id
_entity.type
_entity.pdbx_description
1 polymer ?
#
loop_
_entity_poly.entity_id
_entity_poly.type
_entity_poly.pdbx_seq_one_letter_code
_entity_poly.pdbx_strand_id
1 'polypeptide(L)'
;IDVAYRYFTTDNRSFIVADTPGHEEYTRNMAVGASFADLAVILVDASQGVLVQTRRHARICALMGIRYFVFAVNKMDLIEYDEKRFRDIENQIAALIEELKLANVTIIPVSATEGDNVTTKSDNMPWYKGEALLSHLETVDIKEDTEKGFYMPVQRVCRPNHEFRGFQGQIENGAIRAGDLVTTLPSKEEAHVKSILVGDKEVQEAVQGQPVTIQLDREVDVSRGCVLTIDSGAVLTDSVEADILWMDDNALTDGKNFFVKIGTKMIPGLVTKINYSVDVNTGEKKSAYTLKKNEIASCTLEFSEKIVVDEFDRHRTLGELILIDRVTNMTSACGVVRKTFVSQDRSQIGKVDEQVRAGLKGQTPVVVEFPIGKEGITLDFAEQVEKGLTVLGKHTYLYHPAASENYAETVRHLKAAGLIVLLVLDENTAKDETLKTLDGFYANWQIDGITVKDAIDFVKKKSAFTVQSVQDGNYI
;
A
#
# COMPACT_ATOMS: atom_id res chain seq x y z
N ILE A 1 20.82 3.67 -10.02
CA ILE A 1 20.33 5.07 -9.95
C ILE A 1 19.44 5.17 -8.72
N ASP A 2 19.71 6.15 -7.87
CA ASP A 2 19.00 6.36 -6.61
C ASP A 2 18.51 7.82 -6.52
N VAL A 3 17.75 8.17 -5.45
CA VAL A 3 17.35 9.55 -5.16
C VAL A 3 18.58 10.35 -4.77
N ALA A 4 18.81 11.48 -5.40
CA ALA A 4 19.88 12.40 -5.05
C ALA A 4 19.30 13.58 -4.24
N TYR A 5 19.82 13.78 -3.04
CA TYR A 5 19.41 14.91 -2.20
C TYR A 5 20.38 16.07 -2.35
N ARG A 6 19.83 17.28 -2.56
CA ARG A 6 20.56 18.53 -2.62
C ARG A 6 19.97 19.51 -1.62
N TYR A 7 20.83 20.30 -1.01
CA TYR A 7 20.48 21.27 0.02
C TYR A 7 20.94 22.64 -0.41
N PHE A 8 20.04 23.61 -0.36
CA PHE A 8 20.40 25.00 -0.53
C PHE A 8 19.52 25.92 0.30
N THR A 9 19.98 27.13 0.56
CA THR A 9 19.28 28.12 1.35
C THR A 9 19.33 29.45 0.62
N THR A 10 18.19 30.13 0.56
CA THR A 10 18.08 31.53 0.16
C THR A 10 17.86 32.39 1.40
N ASP A 11 17.76 33.70 1.25
CA ASP A 11 17.45 34.59 2.35
C ASP A 11 16.06 34.33 2.96
N ASN A 12 15.16 33.74 2.18
CA ASN A 12 13.75 33.55 2.56
C ASN A 12 13.44 32.13 3.04
N ARG A 13 14.13 31.09 2.51
CA ARG A 13 13.77 29.69 2.79
C ARG A 13 14.95 28.74 2.58
N SER A 14 14.98 27.67 3.38
CA SER A 14 15.88 26.53 3.18
C SER A 14 15.16 25.40 2.47
N PHE A 15 15.85 24.73 1.54
CA PHE A 15 15.28 23.70 0.68
C PHE A 15 16.06 22.40 0.76
N ILE A 16 15.34 21.31 0.71
CA ILE A 16 15.84 19.97 0.42
C ILE A 16 15.23 19.54 -0.91
N VAL A 17 16.05 19.35 -1.92
CA VAL A 17 15.61 18.86 -3.23
C VAL A 17 15.91 17.38 -3.32
N ALA A 18 14.86 16.57 -3.46
CA ALA A 18 14.96 15.16 -3.78
C ALA A 18 14.88 15.01 -5.30
N ASP A 19 16.03 14.87 -5.97
CA ASP A 19 16.09 14.61 -7.40
C ASP A 19 15.84 13.12 -7.65
N THR A 20 14.69 12.80 -8.25
CA THR A 20 14.23 11.45 -8.46
C THR A 20 14.36 11.02 -9.91
N PRO A 21 14.77 9.76 -10.18
CA PRO A 21 14.86 9.27 -11.54
C PRO A 21 13.47 9.18 -12.20
N GLY A 22 13.36 9.61 -13.46
CA GLY A 22 12.09 9.62 -14.20
C GLY A 22 11.76 8.32 -14.94
N HIS A 23 12.69 7.37 -15.04
CA HIS A 23 12.48 6.13 -15.78
C HIS A 23 11.61 5.13 -15.01
N GLU A 24 10.76 4.38 -15.70
CA GLU A 24 9.81 3.45 -15.12
C GLU A 24 10.43 2.41 -14.18
N GLU A 25 11.63 1.93 -14.49
CA GLU A 25 12.36 0.95 -13.65
C GLU A 25 12.67 1.47 -12.24
N TYR A 26 12.72 2.80 -12.07
CA TYR A 26 13.06 3.47 -10.81
C TYR A 26 11.84 4.05 -10.09
N THR A 27 10.64 3.61 -10.42
CA THR A 27 9.39 4.06 -9.78
C THR A 27 9.43 3.95 -8.26
N ARG A 28 10.08 2.92 -7.71
CA ARG A 28 10.31 2.77 -6.27
C ARG A 28 11.05 3.98 -5.69
N ASN A 29 12.15 4.39 -6.32
CA ASN A 29 12.97 5.49 -5.83
C ASN A 29 12.22 6.81 -5.93
N MET A 30 11.43 6.99 -6.99
CA MET A 30 10.54 8.14 -7.12
C MET A 30 9.51 8.20 -5.98
N ALA A 31 8.86 7.07 -5.65
CA ALA A 31 7.90 7.01 -4.54
C ALA A 31 8.56 7.35 -3.19
N VAL A 32 9.80 6.90 -2.96
CA VAL A 32 10.58 7.25 -1.75
C VAL A 32 10.84 8.76 -1.70
N GLY A 33 11.28 9.40 -2.78
CA GLY A 33 11.46 10.84 -2.82
C GLY A 33 10.16 11.61 -2.59
N ALA A 34 9.05 11.14 -3.18
CA ALA A 34 7.74 11.76 -3.04
C ALA A 34 7.17 11.65 -1.62
N SER A 35 7.47 10.58 -0.87
CA SER A 35 6.88 10.33 0.45
C SER A 35 7.25 11.37 1.52
N PHE A 36 8.33 12.12 1.32
CA PHE A 36 8.81 13.16 2.25
C PHE A 36 8.72 14.58 1.69
N ALA A 37 8.25 14.75 0.46
CA ALA A 37 8.20 16.04 -0.18
C ALA A 37 6.91 16.81 0.15
N ASP A 38 7.05 18.12 0.35
CA ASP A 38 5.93 19.04 0.58
C ASP A 38 5.33 19.53 -0.73
N LEU A 39 6.17 19.60 -1.78
CA LEU A 39 5.82 20.09 -3.11
C LEU A 39 6.53 19.26 -4.18
N ALA A 40 5.84 18.97 -5.28
CA ALA A 40 6.42 18.31 -6.44
C ALA A 40 6.66 19.30 -7.59
N VAL A 41 7.86 19.32 -8.13
CA VAL A 41 8.18 19.98 -9.39
C VAL A 41 8.23 18.92 -10.50
N ILE A 42 7.24 18.92 -11.38
CA ILE A 42 7.13 17.97 -12.48
C ILE A 42 7.57 18.64 -13.77
N LEU A 43 8.63 18.12 -14.37
CA LEU A 43 9.15 18.65 -15.64
C LEU A 43 8.34 18.14 -16.83
N VAL A 44 7.96 19.05 -17.71
CA VAL A 44 7.28 18.76 -18.98
C VAL A 44 8.11 19.33 -20.12
N ASP A 45 8.51 18.49 -21.07
CA ASP A 45 9.23 18.93 -22.25
C ASP A 45 8.28 19.70 -23.19
N ALA A 46 8.57 20.97 -23.47
CA ALA A 46 7.74 21.84 -24.29
C ALA A 46 7.56 21.30 -25.72
N SER A 47 8.54 20.59 -26.26
CA SER A 47 8.45 19.98 -27.58
C SER A 47 7.49 18.80 -27.62
N GLN A 48 7.38 18.04 -26.53
CA GLN A 48 6.59 16.79 -26.47
C GLN A 48 5.22 16.97 -25.80
N GLY A 49 5.13 17.84 -24.78
CA GLY A 49 3.92 18.00 -23.97
C GLY A 49 3.80 16.94 -22.88
N VAL A 50 2.56 16.69 -22.43
CA VAL A 50 2.26 15.75 -21.34
C VAL A 50 2.37 14.31 -21.84
N LEU A 51 3.37 13.59 -21.35
CA LEU A 51 3.62 12.19 -21.66
C LEU A 51 3.04 11.24 -20.59
N VAL A 52 3.05 9.94 -20.90
CA VAL A 52 2.68 8.88 -19.96
C VAL A 52 3.47 8.96 -18.65
N GLN A 53 4.76 9.26 -18.73
CA GLN A 53 5.61 9.44 -17.55
C GLN A 53 5.17 10.62 -16.69
N THR A 54 4.80 11.75 -17.30
CA THR A 54 4.26 12.92 -16.60
C THR A 54 3.02 12.57 -15.79
N ARG A 55 2.09 11.82 -16.39
CA ARG A 55 0.86 11.36 -15.74
C ARG A 55 1.17 10.41 -14.58
N ARG A 56 2.08 9.46 -14.79
CA ARG A 56 2.53 8.52 -13.75
C ARG A 56 3.14 9.24 -12.57
N HIS A 57 4.05 10.19 -12.81
CA HIS A 57 4.72 10.96 -11.77
C HIS A 57 3.73 11.78 -10.95
N ALA A 58 2.82 12.51 -11.63
CA ALA A 58 1.79 13.27 -10.93
C ALA A 58 0.89 12.37 -10.07
N ARG A 59 0.51 11.19 -10.58
CA ARG A 59 -0.33 10.21 -9.85
C ARG A 59 0.38 9.64 -8.62
N ILE A 60 1.66 9.29 -8.74
CA ILE A 60 2.44 8.78 -7.60
C ILE A 60 2.66 9.87 -6.55
N CYS A 61 2.98 11.09 -6.96
CA CYS A 61 3.09 12.24 -6.05
C CYS A 61 1.78 12.48 -5.29
N ALA A 62 0.64 12.45 -6.00
CA ALA A 62 -0.68 12.58 -5.39
C ALA A 62 -1.00 11.40 -4.43
N LEU A 63 -0.67 10.16 -4.81
CA LEU A 63 -0.82 8.98 -3.96
C LEU A 63 -0.02 9.13 -2.66
N MET A 64 1.22 9.66 -2.74
CA MET A 64 2.08 9.91 -1.58
C MET A 64 1.68 11.16 -0.78
N GLY A 65 0.57 11.82 -1.12
CA GLY A 65 -0.02 12.91 -0.35
C GLY A 65 0.57 14.29 -0.62
N ILE A 66 1.30 14.46 -1.72
CA ILE A 66 1.73 15.79 -2.14
C ILE A 66 0.50 16.57 -2.61
N ARG A 67 0.33 17.80 -2.10
CA ARG A 67 -0.81 18.67 -2.40
C ARG A 67 -0.43 19.91 -3.21
N TYR A 68 0.86 20.21 -3.31
CA TYR A 68 1.39 21.37 -4.03
C TYR A 68 2.20 20.89 -5.23
N PHE A 69 1.85 21.38 -6.41
CA PHE A 69 2.47 20.96 -7.66
C PHE A 69 2.91 22.15 -8.47
N VAL A 70 4.12 22.06 -9.01
CA VAL A 70 4.58 22.95 -10.07
C VAL A 70 4.85 22.10 -11.30
N PHE A 71 4.14 22.37 -12.38
CA PHE A 71 4.48 21.85 -13.70
C PHE A 71 5.41 22.84 -14.38
N ALA A 72 6.69 22.53 -14.43
CA ALA A 72 7.67 23.33 -15.11
C ALA A 72 7.76 22.88 -16.58
N VAL A 73 7.17 23.67 -17.48
CA VAL A 73 7.22 23.43 -18.93
C VAL A 73 8.57 23.89 -19.43
N ASN A 74 9.51 22.94 -19.47
CA ASN A 74 10.92 23.18 -19.74
C ASN A 74 11.26 23.08 -21.23
N LYS A 75 12.44 23.60 -21.60
CA LYS A 75 12.96 23.65 -22.96
C LYS A 75 12.15 24.59 -23.87
N MET A 76 11.66 25.71 -23.30
CA MET A 76 10.95 26.71 -24.04
C MET A 76 11.81 27.35 -25.17
N ASP A 77 13.13 27.37 -24.98
CA ASP A 77 14.13 27.75 -25.95
C ASP A 77 14.05 26.93 -27.24
N LEU A 78 13.81 25.63 -27.16
CA LEU A 78 13.72 24.72 -28.30
C LEU A 78 12.47 24.95 -29.17
N ILE A 79 11.48 25.63 -28.65
CA ILE A 79 10.23 25.98 -29.35
C ILE A 79 10.12 27.49 -29.55
N GLU A 80 11.26 28.22 -29.54
CA GLU A 80 11.35 29.65 -29.74
C GLU A 80 10.40 30.48 -28.86
N TYR A 81 10.19 29.96 -27.58
CA TYR A 81 9.31 30.59 -26.58
C TYR A 81 7.85 30.79 -27.01
N ASP A 82 7.35 29.92 -27.89
CA ASP A 82 6.00 30.02 -28.49
C ASP A 82 4.90 29.93 -27.42
N GLU A 83 4.15 31.03 -27.24
CA GLU A 83 3.03 31.10 -26.29
C GLU A 83 1.91 30.11 -26.68
N LYS A 84 1.60 29.93 -27.95
CA LYS A 84 0.53 29.05 -28.39
C LYS A 84 0.81 27.61 -28.00
N ARG A 85 2.04 27.16 -28.22
CA ARG A 85 2.46 25.81 -27.78
C ARG A 85 2.40 25.64 -26.26
N PHE A 86 2.79 26.66 -25.51
CA PHE A 86 2.66 26.65 -24.05
C PHE A 86 1.20 26.51 -23.62
N ARG A 87 0.26 27.27 -24.24
CA ARG A 87 -1.18 27.18 -23.92
C ARG A 87 -1.76 25.81 -24.26
N ASP A 88 -1.32 25.16 -25.33
CA ASP A 88 -1.72 23.80 -25.65
C ASP A 88 -1.28 22.80 -24.57
N ILE A 89 -0.07 22.95 -24.01
CA ILE A 89 0.42 22.13 -22.93
C ILE A 89 -0.31 22.44 -21.62
N GLU A 90 -0.57 23.71 -21.34
CA GLU A 90 -1.35 24.14 -20.17
C GLU A 90 -2.74 23.48 -20.16
N ASN A 91 -3.41 23.39 -21.33
CA ASN A 91 -4.68 22.66 -21.46
C ASN A 91 -4.54 21.14 -21.18
N GLN A 92 -3.44 20.51 -21.63
CA GLN A 92 -3.17 19.10 -21.32
C GLN A 92 -2.94 18.88 -19.82
N ILE A 93 -2.23 19.80 -19.17
CA ILE A 93 -2.01 19.77 -17.73
C ILE A 93 -3.33 20.01 -16.99
N ALA A 94 -4.18 20.93 -17.46
CA ALA A 94 -5.49 21.17 -16.86
C ALA A 94 -6.37 19.92 -16.86
N ALA A 95 -6.37 19.15 -17.94
CA ALA A 95 -7.07 17.86 -17.99
C ALA A 95 -6.51 16.85 -16.97
N LEU A 96 -5.19 16.83 -16.77
CA LEU A 96 -4.56 15.97 -15.76
C LEU A 96 -4.89 16.43 -14.33
N ILE A 97 -4.96 17.73 -14.08
CA ILE A 97 -5.36 18.31 -12.80
C ILE A 97 -6.79 17.87 -12.45
N GLU A 98 -7.71 17.92 -13.39
CA GLU A 98 -9.10 17.50 -13.20
C GLU A 98 -9.19 15.98 -12.94
N GLU A 99 -8.48 15.17 -13.73
CA GLU A 99 -8.43 13.73 -13.59
C GLU A 99 -7.93 13.29 -12.19
N LEU A 100 -6.82 13.88 -11.74
CA LEU A 100 -6.18 13.54 -10.47
C LEU A 100 -6.72 14.33 -9.28
N LYS A 101 -7.60 15.32 -9.53
CA LYS A 101 -8.11 16.26 -8.54
C LYS A 101 -6.99 16.96 -7.75
N LEU A 102 -5.95 17.37 -8.49
CA LEU A 102 -4.82 18.05 -7.86
C LEU A 102 -5.25 19.43 -7.36
N ALA A 103 -4.88 19.73 -6.12
CA ALA A 103 -5.01 21.06 -5.55
C ALA A 103 -3.69 21.84 -5.69
N ASN A 104 -3.74 23.17 -5.57
CA ASN A 104 -2.56 24.04 -5.50
C ASN A 104 -1.53 23.78 -6.62
N VAL A 105 -1.97 23.92 -7.86
CA VAL A 105 -1.13 23.70 -9.04
C VAL A 105 -0.71 25.02 -9.65
N THR A 106 0.59 25.16 -9.95
CA THR A 106 1.18 26.29 -10.70
C THR A 106 1.87 25.74 -11.93
N ILE A 107 1.70 26.41 -13.07
CA ILE A 107 2.33 26.04 -14.35
C ILE A 107 3.28 27.15 -14.74
N ILE A 108 4.56 26.84 -14.91
CA ILE A 108 5.61 27.82 -15.18
C ILE A 108 6.38 27.42 -16.44
N PRO A 109 6.40 28.29 -17.50
CA PRO A 109 7.26 28.05 -18.65
C PRO A 109 8.71 28.41 -18.30
N VAL A 110 9.65 27.49 -18.54
CA VAL A 110 11.06 27.68 -18.19
C VAL A 110 11.98 27.23 -19.33
N SER A 111 13.17 27.78 -19.37
CA SER A 111 14.32 27.19 -20.03
C SER A 111 15.42 27.00 -18.99
N ALA A 112 15.66 25.76 -18.57
CA ALA A 112 16.68 25.46 -17.56
C ALA A 112 18.09 25.73 -18.10
N THR A 113 18.33 25.60 -19.40
CA THR A 113 19.60 25.84 -20.05
C THR A 113 19.93 27.33 -20.11
N GLU A 114 18.96 28.16 -20.47
CA GLU A 114 19.13 29.61 -20.61
C GLU A 114 18.85 30.36 -19.30
N GLY A 115 18.23 29.70 -18.31
CA GLY A 115 17.86 30.28 -17.02
C GLY A 115 16.53 31.04 -17.01
N ASP A 116 15.80 31.05 -18.13
CA ASP A 116 14.54 31.77 -18.29
C ASP A 116 13.48 31.26 -17.32
N ASN A 117 12.89 32.17 -16.53
CA ASN A 117 11.91 31.90 -15.48
C ASN A 117 12.36 30.85 -14.42
N VAL A 118 13.64 30.58 -14.27
CA VAL A 118 14.17 29.70 -13.21
C VAL A 118 14.40 30.52 -11.93
N THR A 119 15.32 31.47 -11.94
CA THR A 119 15.62 32.36 -10.80
C THR A 119 14.97 33.73 -10.94
N THR A 120 14.94 34.26 -12.16
CA THR A 120 14.38 35.56 -12.51
C THR A 120 13.40 35.43 -13.68
N LYS A 121 12.52 36.42 -13.81
CA LYS A 121 11.59 36.46 -14.97
C LYS A 121 12.35 36.62 -16.29
N SER A 122 11.86 35.91 -17.30
CA SER A 122 12.41 35.93 -18.66
C SER A 122 11.90 37.12 -19.44
N ASP A 123 12.80 37.79 -20.17
CA ASP A 123 12.45 38.79 -21.18
C ASP A 123 11.95 38.14 -22.50
N ASN A 124 12.29 36.87 -22.73
CA ASN A 124 11.87 36.09 -23.90
C ASN A 124 10.41 35.66 -23.86
N MET A 125 9.79 35.67 -22.66
CA MET A 125 8.40 35.29 -22.44
C MET A 125 7.57 36.44 -21.80
N PRO A 126 7.45 37.59 -22.44
CA PRO A 126 6.73 38.76 -21.89
C PRO A 126 5.23 38.52 -21.71
N TRP A 127 4.69 37.50 -22.35
CA TRP A 127 3.32 37.04 -22.22
C TRP A 127 3.05 36.28 -20.91
N TYR A 128 4.06 35.68 -20.27
CA TYR A 128 3.94 35.03 -18.98
C TYR A 128 3.95 36.09 -17.87
N LYS A 129 2.86 36.14 -17.08
CA LYS A 129 2.70 37.12 -16.01
C LYS A 129 2.95 36.55 -14.60
N GLY A 130 3.15 35.20 -14.48
CA GLY A 130 3.42 34.53 -13.23
C GLY A 130 4.82 34.82 -12.67
N GLU A 131 5.16 34.13 -11.60
CA GLU A 131 6.47 34.23 -10.94
C GLU A 131 7.49 33.29 -11.59
N ALA A 132 8.79 33.57 -11.40
CA ALA A 132 9.83 32.61 -11.69
C ALA A 132 9.78 31.44 -10.70
N LEU A 133 10.32 30.28 -11.09
CA LEU A 133 10.27 29.05 -10.30
C LEU A 133 10.79 29.25 -8.87
N LEU A 134 11.98 29.84 -8.72
CA LEU A 134 12.59 30.07 -7.41
C LEU A 134 11.71 31.00 -6.55
N SER A 135 11.22 32.11 -7.11
CA SER A 135 10.33 33.04 -6.39
C SER A 135 9.06 32.33 -5.90
N HIS A 136 8.45 31.49 -6.75
CA HIS A 136 7.30 30.70 -6.34
C HIS A 136 7.63 29.72 -5.19
N LEU A 137 8.75 29.02 -5.27
CA LEU A 137 9.19 28.10 -4.20
C LEU A 137 9.50 28.82 -2.89
N GLU A 138 9.99 30.06 -2.93
CA GLU A 138 10.25 30.87 -1.74
C GLU A 138 8.97 31.39 -1.08
N THR A 139 7.92 31.67 -1.86
CA THR A 139 6.71 32.38 -1.42
C THR A 139 5.53 31.45 -1.18
N VAL A 140 5.52 30.24 -1.77
CA VAL A 140 4.40 29.30 -1.60
C VAL A 140 4.19 28.97 -0.13
N ASP A 141 2.95 29.18 0.35
CA ASP A 141 2.53 28.87 1.70
C ASP A 141 2.07 27.40 1.75
N ILE A 142 2.95 26.51 2.21
CA ILE A 142 2.62 25.11 2.45
C ILE A 142 1.85 25.03 3.77
N LYS A 143 0.54 24.91 3.65
CA LYS A 143 -0.33 24.74 4.83
C LYS A 143 -0.20 23.31 5.34
N GLU A 144 0.18 23.19 6.59
CA GLU A 144 0.06 21.95 7.34
C GLU A 144 -1.42 21.72 7.70
N ASP A 145 -1.91 20.50 7.51
CA ASP A 145 -3.23 20.16 8.01
C ASP A 145 -3.19 20.10 9.54
N THR A 146 -3.93 20.95 10.18
CA THR A 146 -4.16 20.90 11.61
C THR A 146 -5.48 20.17 11.87
N GLU A 147 -5.42 18.86 11.97
CA GLU A 147 -6.54 18.08 12.49
C GLU A 147 -6.71 18.37 13.98
N LYS A 148 -7.92 18.09 14.48
CA LYS A 148 -8.20 18.27 15.93
C LYS A 148 -7.49 17.18 16.73
N GLY A 149 -7.11 17.56 17.96
CA GLY A 149 -6.51 16.63 18.91
C GLY A 149 -5.00 16.54 18.82
N PHE A 150 -4.45 15.71 19.68
CA PHE A 150 -3.02 15.44 19.77
C PHE A 150 -2.77 13.96 19.50
N TYR A 151 -1.72 13.64 18.76
CA TYR A 151 -1.17 12.30 18.75
C TYR A 151 0.34 12.27 18.54
N MET A 152 0.95 11.30 19.18
CA MET A 152 2.38 11.01 19.10
C MET A 152 2.60 9.49 19.06
N PRO A 153 3.05 8.93 17.92
CA PRO A 153 3.49 7.55 17.86
C PRO A 153 4.76 7.34 18.68
N VAL A 154 4.74 6.35 19.57
CA VAL A 154 5.89 6.05 20.41
C VAL A 154 6.93 5.28 19.61
N GLN A 155 8.11 5.87 19.44
CA GLN A 155 9.24 5.27 18.73
C GLN A 155 10.17 4.51 19.66
N ARG A 156 10.31 4.98 20.90
CA ARG A 156 11.20 4.40 21.90
C ARG A 156 10.69 4.66 23.31
N VAL A 157 10.92 3.71 24.21
CA VAL A 157 10.78 3.90 25.66
C VAL A 157 12.17 4.09 26.25
N CYS A 158 12.39 5.20 26.94
CA CYS A 158 13.64 5.55 27.59
C CYS A 158 13.48 5.36 29.11
N ARG A 159 14.34 4.51 29.70
CA ARG A 159 14.33 4.25 31.15
C ARG A 159 15.78 4.23 31.66
N PRO A 160 16.41 5.41 31.82
CA PRO A 160 17.81 5.51 32.26
C PRO A 160 18.01 5.06 33.72
N ASN A 161 16.95 5.14 34.55
CA ASN A 161 16.94 4.70 35.95
C ASN A 161 15.54 4.25 36.37
N HIS A 162 15.36 3.88 37.65
CA HIS A 162 14.08 3.39 38.18
C HIS A 162 12.99 4.46 38.34
N GLU A 163 13.39 5.73 38.41
CA GLU A 163 12.47 6.86 38.66
C GLU A 163 11.97 7.53 37.39
N PHE A 164 12.67 7.32 36.27
CA PHE A 164 12.34 7.94 34.98
C PHE A 164 11.96 6.89 33.94
N ARG A 165 10.74 7.04 33.41
CA ARG A 165 10.24 6.32 32.23
C ARG A 165 9.65 7.33 31.26
N GLY A 166 10.35 7.58 30.16
CA GLY A 166 9.95 8.52 29.12
C GLY A 166 9.55 7.82 27.82
N PHE A 167 8.53 8.33 27.18
CA PHE A 167 8.04 7.88 25.88
C PHE A 167 8.53 8.87 24.83
N GLN A 168 9.37 8.41 23.92
CA GLN A 168 10.02 9.23 22.90
C GLN A 168 9.29 9.08 21.57
N GLY A 169 9.02 10.21 20.92
CA GLY A 169 8.41 10.29 19.61
C GLY A 169 8.41 11.70 19.07
N GLN A 170 7.93 11.88 17.85
CA GLN A 170 7.64 13.18 17.30
C GLN A 170 6.15 13.45 17.44
N ILE A 171 5.78 14.67 17.83
CA ILE A 171 4.37 15.10 17.81
C ILE A 171 3.96 15.25 16.36
N GLU A 172 3.06 14.38 15.91
CA GLU A 172 2.60 14.38 14.52
C GLU A 172 1.41 15.33 14.30
N ASN A 173 0.64 15.59 15.36
CA ASN A 173 -0.46 16.55 15.31
C ASN A 173 -0.72 17.19 16.66
N GLY A 174 -1.13 18.46 16.65
CA GLY A 174 -1.58 19.21 17.82
C GLY A 174 -0.46 19.67 18.75
N ALA A 175 -0.83 19.88 20.00
CA ALA A 175 0.07 20.31 21.07
C ALA A 175 -0.22 19.51 22.34
N ILE A 176 0.78 19.44 23.22
CA ILE A 176 0.71 18.76 24.51
C ILE A 176 1.31 19.64 25.61
N ARG A 177 0.68 19.66 26.78
CA ARG A 177 1.11 20.42 27.96
C ARG A 177 1.34 19.50 29.14
N ALA A 178 2.21 19.92 30.03
CA ALA A 178 2.34 19.28 31.33
C ALA A 178 1.02 19.38 32.09
N GLY A 179 0.54 18.26 32.62
CA GLY A 179 -0.77 18.14 33.28
C GLY A 179 -1.91 17.65 32.38
N ASP A 180 -1.76 17.64 31.05
CA ASP A 180 -2.80 17.14 30.16
C ASP A 180 -3.09 15.65 30.40
N LEU A 181 -4.35 15.26 30.26
CA LEU A 181 -4.77 13.86 30.31
C LEU A 181 -4.62 13.22 28.93
N VAL A 182 -3.78 12.23 28.80
CA VAL A 182 -3.56 11.47 27.58
C VAL A 182 -4.16 10.08 27.69
N THR A 183 -4.66 9.57 26.57
CA THR A 183 -5.05 8.17 26.41
C THR A 183 -3.95 7.44 25.65
N THR A 184 -3.58 6.25 26.11
CA THR A 184 -2.62 5.37 25.44
C THR A 184 -3.35 4.38 24.55
N LEU A 185 -2.94 4.21 23.31
CA LEU A 185 -3.49 3.21 22.41
C LEU A 185 -2.44 2.14 22.07
N PRO A 186 -2.79 0.86 22.01
CA PRO A 186 -4.14 0.25 22.02
C PRO A 186 -4.74 -0.02 23.42
N SER A 187 -4.00 0.13 24.51
CA SER A 187 -4.44 -0.27 25.85
C SER A 187 -5.65 0.52 26.41
N LYS A 188 -5.86 1.74 25.89
CA LYS A 188 -6.90 2.70 26.32
C LYS A 188 -6.76 3.11 27.81
N GLU A 189 -5.55 3.07 28.34
CA GLU A 189 -5.27 3.59 29.65
C GLU A 189 -5.11 5.11 29.61
N GLU A 190 -5.51 5.77 30.68
CA GLU A 190 -5.40 7.23 30.86
C GLU A 190 -4.34 7.57 31.89
N ALA A 191 -3.53 8.60 31.61
CA ALA A 191 -2.53 9.13 32.55
C ALA A 191 -2.30 10.61 32.26
N HIS A 192 -1.82 11.35 33.29
CA HIS A 192 -1.47 12.75 33.09
C HIS A 192 0.01 12.89 32.66
N VAL A 193 0.26 13.87 31.84
CA VAL A 193 1.62 14.26 31.46
C VAL A 193 2.34 14.86 32.67
N LYS A 194 3.36 14.16 33.17
CA LYS A 194 4.16 14.62 34.31
C LYS A 194 5.19 15.66 33.89
N SER A 195 5.91 15.41 32.79
CA SER A 195 6.90 16.33 32.24
C SER A 195 7.11 16.09 30.74
N ILE A 196 7.57 17.10 30.04
CA ILE A 196 7.89 17.10 28.62
C ILE A 196 9.33 17.59 28.44
N LEU A 197 10.16 16.84 27.71
CA LEU A 197 11.51 17.25 27.37
C LEU A 197 11.66 17.40 25.85
N VAL A 198 12.22 18.51 25.43
CA VAL A 198 12.69 18.77 24.06
C VAL A 198 14.21 18.77 24.09
N GLY A 199 14.84 17.72 23.55
CA GLY A 199 16.24 17.45 23.85
C GLY A 199 16.44 17.21 25.35
N ASP A 200 17.32 17.99 25.99
CA ASP A 200 17.63 17.92 27.43
C ASP A 200 16.86 18.98 28.26
N LYS A 201 15.98 19.76 27.63
CA LYS A 201 15.28 20.85 28.29
C LYS A 201 13.84 20.45 28.62
N GLU A 202 13.46 20.62 29.87
CA GLU A 202 12.06 20.53 30.27
C GLU A 202 11.28 21.74 29.79
N VAL A 203 10.10 21.51 29.19
CA VAL A 203 9.21 22.53 28.65
C VAL A 203 7.79 22.31 29.18
N GLN A 204 6.99 23.40 29.24
CA GLN A 204 5.61 23.31 29.68
C GLN A 204 4.67 22.89 28.56
N GLU A 205 5.04 23.14 27.31
CA GLU A 205 4.27 22.84 26.11
C GLU A 205 5.19 22.43 24.98
N ALA A 206 4.74 21.51 24.16
CA ALA A 206 5.36 21.13 22.89
C ALA A 206 4.30 20.99 21.81
N VAL A 207 4.69 21.26 20.56
CA VAL A 207 3.79 21.37 19.42
C VAL A 207 4.18 20.42 18.29
N GLN A 208 3.29 20.28 17.32
CA GLN A 208 3.50 19.48 16.10
C GLN A 208 4.88 19.69 15.50
N GLY A 209 5.48 18.62 15.00
CA GLY A 209 6.82 18.57 14.41
C GLY A 209 7.96 18.46 15.41
N GLN A 210 7.71 18.67 16.71
CA GLN A 210 8.77 18.58 17.72
C GLN A 210 9.02 17.15 18.18
N PRO A 211 10.28 16.68 18.18
CA PRO A 211 10.67 15.44 18.84
C PRO A 211 10.72 15.66 20.36
N VAL A 212 9.99 14.82 21.10
CA VAL A 212 9.83 14.97 22.55
C VAL A 212 10.06 13.67 23.30
N THR A 213 10.33 13.81 24.61
CA THR A 213 10.21 12.73 25.59
C THR A 213 9.12 13.11 26.58
N ILE A 214 8.04 12.34 26.63
CA ILE A 214 6.92 12.55 27.55
C ILE A 214 7.03 11.56 28.69
N GLN A 215 7.00 12.06 29.93
CA GLN A 215 6.89 11.25 31.14
C GLN A 215 5.44 11.33 31.65
N LEU A 216 4.85 10.21 32.02
CA LEU A 216 3.51 10.15 32.59
C LEU A 216 3.58 10.01 34.11
N ASP A 217 2.50 10.37 34.78
CA ASP A 217 2.37 10.40 36.25
C ASP A 217 2.24 9.03 36.88
N ARG A 218 1.89 8.00 36.07
CA ARG A 218 1.79 6.60 36.48
C ARG A 218 2.36 5.64 35.46
N GLU A 219 2.60 4.40 35.85
CA GLU A 219 2.97 3.33 34.94
C GLU A 219 1.76 2.94 34.07
N VAL A 220 1.99 2.84 32.76
CA VAL A 220 1.02 2.42 31.74
C VAL A 220 1.67 1.41 30.81
N ASP A 221 0.87 0.57 30.17
CA ASP A 221 1.36 -0.38 29.18
C ASP A 221 1.58 0.30 27.82
N VAL A 222 2.74 0.90 27.67
CA VAL A 222 3.17 1.59 26.45
C VAL A 222 4.53 1.10 26.03
N SER A 223 4.63 0.71 24.78
CA SER A 223 5.86 0.28 24.11
C SER A 223 5.98 0.93 22.73
N ARG A 224 7.07 0.63 22.00
CA ARG A 224 7.18 1.04 20.61
C ARG A 224 5.98 0.51 19.80
N GLY A 225 5.35 1.40 19.02
CA GLY A 225 4.16 1.10 18.22
C GLY A 225 2.83 1.47 18.91
N CYS A 226 2.87 1.84 20.20
CA CYS A 226 1.74 2.50 20.85
C CYS A 226 1.64 3.98 20.42
N VAL A 227 0.50 4.60 20.68
CA VAL A 227 0.24 6.01 20.38
C VAL A 227 -0.29 6.68 21.64
N LEU A 228 0.29 7.84 22.00
CA LEU A 228 -0.28 8.75 22.98
C LEU A 228 -1.22 9.71 22.25
N THR A 229 -2.44 9.88 22.74
CA THR A 229 -3.46 10.67 22.03
C THR A 229 -4.36 11.45 22.97
N ILE A 230 -4.87 12.58 22.46
CA ILE A 230 -5.99 13.37 23.04
C ILE A 230 -6.91 13.69 21.86
N ASP A 231 -8.14 13.15 21.88
CA ASP A 231 -9.21 13.44 20.91
C ASP A 231 -8.78 13.41 19.42
N SER A 232 -7.81 12.56 19.07
CA SER A 232 -7.29 12.50 17.70
C SER A 232 -8.21 11.80 16.71
N GLY A 233 -9.19 11.04 17.19
CA GLY A 233 -10.07 10.24 16.33
C GLY A 233 -9.42 9.00 15.72
N ALA A 234 -8.16 8.69 16.07
CA ALA A 234 -7.47 7.49 15.59
C ALA A 234 -8.21 6.21 16.00
N VAL A 235 -8.25 5.22 15.15
CA VAL A 235 -9.08 4.01 15.29
C VAL A 235 -8.22 2.79 15.58
N LEU A 236 -8.76 1.88 16.36
CA LEU A 236 -8.19 0.53 16.53
C LEU A 236 -8.91 -0.43 15.59
N THR A 237 -8.19 -0.92 14.59
CA THR A 237 -8.73 -1.90 13.63
C THR A 237 -7.69 -2.90 13.20
N ASP A 238 -8.15 -4.03 12.71
CA ASP A 238 -7.34 -5.08 12.09
C ASP A 238 -7.61 -5.21 10.58
N SER A 239 -8.41 -4.29 9.98
CA SER A 239 -8.73 -4.33 8.56
C SER A 239 -8.84 -2.93 7.97
N VAL A 240 -8.24 -2.74 6.79
CA VAL A 240 -8.24 -1.47 6.06
C VAL A 240 -8.40 -1.68 4.55
N GLU A 241 -8.90 -0.67 3.88
CA GLU A 241 -8.73 -0.50 2.43
C GLU A 241 -7.60 0.49 2.19
N ALA A 242 -6.64 0.11 1.37
CA ALA A 242 -5.48 0.94 1.05
C ALA A 242 -5.23 0.98 -0.46
N ASP A 243 -4.85 2.15 -0.95
CA ASP A 243 -4.28 2.29 -2.28
C ASP A 243 -2.79 1.99 -2.19
N ILE A 244 -2.31 1.02 -2.97
CA ILE A 244 -0.92 0.59 -2.97
C ILE A 244 -0.26 0.77 -4.33
N LEU A 245 1.01 1.10 -4.33
CA LEU A 245 1.92 1.00 -5.47
C LEU A 245 2.73 -0.28 -5.33
N TRP A 246 2.54 -1.22 -6.26
CA TRP A 246 3.25 -2.48 -6.25
C TRP A 246 4.64 -2.34 -6.88
N MET A 247 5.69 -2.76 -6.19
CA MET A 247 7.10 -2.53 -6.58
C MET A 247 7.94 -3.80 -6.70
N ASP A 248 7.33 -4.98 -6.41
CA ASP A 248 8.02 -6.26 -6.48
C ASP A 248 8.03 -6.80 -7.94
N ASP A 249 9.05 -7.55 -8.29
CA ASP A 249 9.14 -8.22 -9.59
C ASP A 249 8.13 -9.37 -9.71
N ASN A 250 7.81 -10.02 -8.59
CA ASN A 250 6.76 -11.02 -8.53
C ASN A 250 5.39 -10.35 -8.43
N ALA A 251 4.42 -10.85 -9.17
CA ALA A 251 3.06 -10.31 -9.12
C ALA A 251 2.42 -10.52 -7.75
N LEU A 252 1.68 -9.51 -7.28
CA LEU A 252 0.77 -9.66 -6.14
C LEU A 252 -0.44 -10.47 -6.54
N THR A 253 -0.88 -11.34 -5.66
CA THR A 253 -2.13 -12.10 -5.75
C THR A 253 -2.91 -11.99 -4.45
N ASP A 254 -4.22 -12.23 -4.52
CA ASP A 254 -5.06 -12.34 -3.32
C ASP A 254 -4.51 -13.44 -2.39
N GLY A 255 -4.59 -13.19 -1.09
CA GLY A 255 -4.15 -14.15 -0.07
C GLY A 255 -2.66 -14.15 0.24
N LYS A 256 -1.87 -13.23 -0.33
CA LYS A 256 -0.43 -13.15 -0.06
C LYS A 256 -0.15 -12.45 1.27
N ASN A 257 0.76 -13.06 2.07
CA ASN A 257 1.15 -12.58 3.40
C ASN A 257 2.40 -11.71 3.34
N PHE A 258 2.41 -10.66 4.17
CA PHE A 258 3.52 -9.72 4.32
C PHE A 258 3.76 -9.37 5.78
N PHE A 259 4.90 -8.75 6.09
CA PHE A 259 4.96 -7.83 7.21
C PHE A 259 4.43 -6.48 6.72
N VAL A 260 3.50 -5.92 7.48
CA VAL A 260 2.96 -4.57 7.24
C VAL A 260 3.57 -3.64 8.28
N LYS A 261 4.20 -2.57 7.81
CA LYS A 261 4.72 -1.51 8.68
C LYS A 261 3.86 -0.27 8.52
N ILE A 262 3.25 0.18 9.62
CA ILE A 262 2.47 1.41 9.74
C ILE A 262 3.05 2.20 10.91
N GLY A 263 3.47 3.44 10.66
CA GLY A 263 4.16 4.24 11.65
C GLY A 263 5.36 3.47 12.25
N THR A 264 5.36 3.28 13.56
CA THR A 264 6.42 2.56 14.28
C THR A 264 6.13 1.08 14.52
N LYS A 265 4.91 0.60 14.17
CA LYS A 265 4.47 -0.79 14.33
C LYS A 265 4.80 -1.61 13.08
N MET A 266 5.23 -2.85 13.28
CA MET A 266 5.41 -3.84 12.22
C MET A 266 4.73 -5.14 12.64
N ILE A 267 3.80 -5.62 11.85
CA ILE A 267 2.96 -6.79 12.15
C ILE A 267 2.77 -7.67 10.92
N PRO A 268 2.48 -8.96 11.09
CA PRO A 268 1.98 -9.78 10.00
C PRO A 268 0.66 -9.26 9.47
N GLY A 269 0.52 -9.24 8.15
CA GLY A 269 -0.71 -8.87 7.47
C GLY A 269 -0.90 -9.63 6.17
N LEU A 270 -2.11 -9.56 5.66
CA LEU A 270 -2.58 -10.29 4.49
C LEU A 270 -3.25 -9.32 3.54
N VAL A 271 -2.90 -9.38 2.26
CA VAL A 271 -3.71 -8.77 1.20
C VAL A 271 -4.83 -9.75 0.87
N THR A 272 -6.00 -9.53 1.44
CA THR A 272 -7.14 -10.44 1.26
C THR A 272 -7.75 -10.33 -0.11
N LYS A 273 -7.73 -9.11 -0.69
CA LYS A 273 -8.36 -8.85 -1.98
C LYS A 273 -7.72 -7.66 -2.68
N ILE A 274 -7.53 -7.81 -3.99
CA ILE A 274 -7.30 -6.70 -4.90
C ILE A 274 -8.68 -6.23 -5.38
N ASN A 275 -9.12 -5.04 -4.93
CA ASN A 275 -10.45 -4.53 -5.25
C ASN A 275 -10.55 -4.11 -6.72
N TYR A 276 -9.57 -3.32 -7.17
CA TYR A 276 -9.39 -2.90 -8.56
C TYR A 276 -7.97 -2.37 -8.76
N SER A 277 -7.46 -2.44 -9.98
CA SER A 277 -6.26 -1.71 -10.39
C SER A 277 -6.63 -0.38 -11.04
N VAL A 278 -5.70 0.57 -10.99
CA VAL A 278 -5.83 1.87 -11.67
C VAL A 278 -4.86 1.90 -12.83
N ASP A 279 -5.39 2.13 -14.04
CA ASP A 279 -4.56 2.36 -15.21
C ASP A 279 -3.81 3.68 -15.03
N VAL A 280 -2.49 3.62 -14.99
CA VAL A 280 -1.65 4.80 -14.77
C VAL A 280 -1.72 5.84 -15.90
N ASN A 281 -2.19 5.42 -17.07
CA ASN A 281 -2.29 6.26 -18.27
C ASN A 281 -3.64 6.99 -18.36
N THR A 282 -4.74 6.26 -18.05
CA THR A 282 -6.10 6.77 -18.23
C THR A 282 -6.79 7.08 -16.90
N GLY A 283 -6.28 6.59 -15.77
CA GLY A 283 -6.94 6.70 -14.46
C GLY A 283 -8.13 5.76 -14.27
N GLU A 284 -8.47 4.95 -15.28
CA GLU A 284 -9.61 4.06 -15.22
C GLU A 284 -9.40 2.93 -14.20
N LYS A 285 -10.45 2.64 -13.46
CA LYS A 285 -10.50 1.49 -12.56
C LYS A 285 -10.82 0.23 -13.35
N LYS A 286 -9.96 -0.78 -13.21
CA LYS A 286 -10.10 -2.07 -13.91
C LYS A 286 -10.16 -3.20 -12.89
N SER A 287 -11.00 -4.20 -13.14
CA SER A 287 -10.96 -5.43 -12.37
C SER A 287 -9.59 -6.10 -12.52
N ALA A 288 -8.96 -6.41 -11.42
CA ALA A 288 -7.65 -7.07 -11.39
C ALA A 288 -7.65 -8.20 -10.36
N TYR A 289 -7.02 -9.30 -10.72
CA TYR A 289 -6.78 -10.45 -9.82
C TYR A 289 -5.31 -10.58 -9.44
N THR A 290 -4.45 -9.83 -10.13
CA THR A 290 -3.01 -9.77 -9.90
C THR A 290 -2.53 -8.38 -10.18
N LEU A 291 -1.46 -7.93 -9.49
CA LEU A 291 -0.76 -6.69 -9.81
C LEU A 291 0.65 -7.01 -10.25
N LYS A 292 1.05 -6.34 -11.33
CA LYS A 292 2.43 -6.34 -11.80
C LYS A 292 3.18 -5.15 -11.23
N LYS A 293 4.50 -5.20 -11.32
CA LYS A 293 5.39 -4.11 -10.92
C LYS A 293 4.94 -2.76 -11.53
N ASN A 294 4.97 -1.71 -10.71
CA ASN A 294 4.58 -0.35 -11.02
C ASN A 294 3.07 -0.11 -11.23
N GLU A 295 2.23 -1.11 -10.96
CA GLU A 295 0.78 -0.92 -10.97
C GLU A 295 0.30 -0.38 -9.62
N ILE A 296 -0.74 0.45 -9.68
CA ILE A 296 -1.46 0.99 -8.53
C ILE A 296 -2.79 0.27 -8.39
N ALA A 297 -3.17 -0.07 -7.17
CA ALA A 297 -4.47 -0.71 -6.91
C ALA A 297 -5.02 -0.36 -5.54
N SER A 298 -6.33 -0.41 -5.42
CA SER A 298 -7.01 -0.49 -4.12
C SER A 298 -7.04 -1.95 -3.67
N CYS A 299 -6.59 -2.19 -2.45
CA CYS A 299 -6.53 -3.50 -1.84
C CYS A 299 -7.16 -3.49 -0.45
N THR A 300 -7.78 -4.61 -0.08
CA THR A 300 -8.19 -4.86 1.30
C THR A 300 -7.07 -5.61 2.01
N LEU A 301 -6.65 -5.07 3.14
CA LEU A 301 -5.62 -5.68 3.99
C LEU A 301 -6.22 -6.05 5.35
N GLU A 302 -5.81 -7.20 5.87
CA GLU A 302 -6.10 -7.63 7.23
C GLU A 302 -4.80 -7.82 8.00
N PHE A 303 -4.81 -7.44 9.28
CA PHE A 303 -3.68 -7.53 10.19
C PHE A 303 -3.87 -8.64 11.21
N SER A 304 -2.78 -9.20 11.71
CA SER A 304 -2.83 -10.26 12.73
C SER A 304 -3.36 -9.80 14.09
N GLU A 305 -3.35 -8.51 14.35
CA GLU A 305 -3.85 -7.88 15.58
C GLU A 305 -4.42 -6.49 15.27
N LYS A 306 -5.25 -5.96 16.17
CA LYS A 306 -5.73 -4.57 16.08
C LYS A 306 -4.58 -3.60 16.35
N ILE A 307 -4.44 -2.64 15.47
CA ILE A 307 -3.44 -1.57 15.56
C ILE A 307 -4.11 -0.20 15.48
N VAL A 308 -3.37 0.80 15.91
CA VAL A 308 -3.77 2.19 15.73
C VAL A 308 -3.51 2.58 14.29
N VAL A 309 -4.56 2.97 13.60
CA VAL A 309 -4.51 3.38 12.18
C VAL A 309 -5.56 4.43 11.92
N ASP A 310 -5.35 5.27 10.91
CA ASP A 310 -6.36 6.20 10.42
C ASP A 310 -6.27 6.35 8.91
N GLU A 311 -7.24 7.02 8.32
CA GLU A 311 -7.20 7.41 6.92
C GLU A 311 -6.04 8.39 6.69
N PHE A 312 -5.27 8.16 5.65
CA PHE A 312 -4.06 8.93 5.35
C PHE A 312 -4.30 10.43 5.23
N ASP A 313 -5.44 10.81 4.67
CA ASP A 313 -5.80 12.22 4.49
C ASP A 313 -6.08 12.94 5.81
N ARG A 314 -6.31 12.18 6.91
CA ARG A 314 -6.53 12.72 8.27
C ARG A 314 -5.25 12.68 9.11
N HIS A 315 -4.58 11.54 9.14
CA HIS A 315 -3.37 11.34 9.93
C HIS A 315 -2.31 10.60 9.10
N ARG A 316 -1.45 11.35 8.44
CA ARG A 316 -0.47 10.83 7.49
C ARG A 316 0.34 9.66 8.06
N THR A 317 0.98 9.82 9.20
CA THR A 317 1.86 8.81 9.83
C THR A 317 1.11 7.55 10.25
N LEU A 318 -0.18 7.65 10.59
CA LEU A 318 -1.04 6.52 10.94
C LEU A 318 -1.75 5.91 9.72
N GLY A 319 -1.67 6.57 8.56
CA GLY A 319 -2.31 6.14 7.32
C GLY A 319 -1.36 5.69 6.22
N GLU A 320 -0.05 5.86 6.38
CA GLU A 320 0.95 5.37 5.43
C GLU A 320 1.45 3.98 5.80
N LEU A 321 1.68 3.13 4.80
CA LEU A 321 2.15 1.77 5.05
C LEU A 321 3.15 1.29 3.99
N ILE A 322 3.96 0.30 4.38
CA ILE A 322 4.74 -0.51 3.44
C ILE A 322 4.45 -1.99 3.68
N LEU A 323 4.45 -2.75 2.58
CA LEU A 323 4.39 -4.20 2.58
C LEU A 323 5.81 -4.76 2.38
N ILE A 324 6.24 -5.61 3.30
CA ILE A 324 7.57 -6.22 3.31
C ILE A 324 7.40 -7.72 3.09
N ASP A 325 8.05 -8.27 2.08
CA ASP A 325 8.02 -9.70 1.84
C ASP A 325 8.68 -10.46 3.02
N ARG A 326 8.00 -11.48 3.51
CA ARG A 326 8.39 -12.20 4.74
C ARG A 326 9.61 -13.11 4.56
N VAL A 327 9.97 -13.41 3.34
CA VAL A 327 11.09 -14.31 3.01
C VAL A 327 12.33 -13.50 2.68
N THR A 328 12.18 -12.53 1.78
CA THR A 328 13.32 -11.74 1.27
C THR A 328 13.61 -10.51 2.13
N ASN A 329 12.66 -10.08 2.96
CA ASN A 329 12.68 -8.80 3.71
C ASN A 329 12.77 -7.56 2.81
N MET A 330 12.44 -7.70 1.53
CA MET A 330 12.38 -6.59 0.59
C MET A 330 11.03 -5.88 0.68
N THR A 331 11.03 -4.56 0.52
CA THR A 331 9.78 -3.80 0.40
C THR A 331 9.12 -4.12 -0.93
N SER A 332 7.94 -4.72 -0.90
CA SER A 332 7.17 -5.12 -2.09
C SER A 332 6.16 -4.06 -2.53
N ALA A 333 5.65 -3.24 -1.60
CA ALA A 333 4.74 -2.14 -1.91
C ALA A 333 4.86 -1.00 -0.89
N CYS A 334 4.48 0.19 -1.31
CA CYS A 334 4.08 1.29 -0.44
C CYS A 334 2.62 1.64 -0.71
N GLY A 335 1.95 2.25 0.26
CA GLY A 335 0.55 2.61 0.09
C GLY A 335 0.02 3.48 1.20
N VAL A 336 -1.23 3.89 1.02
CA VAL A 336 -1.95 4.78 1.93
C VAL A 336 -3.33 4.23 2.24
N VAL A 337 -3.72 4.32 3.50
CA VAL A 337 -5.04 3.89 3.98
C VAL A 337 -6.09 4.88 3.51
N ARG A 338 -7.12 4.38 2.83
CA ARG A 338 -8.27 5.18 2.38
C ARG A 338 -9.48 4.99 3.25
N LYS A 339 -9.59 3.81 3.88
CA LYS A 339 -10.73 3.50 4.74
C LYS A 339 -10.32 2.52 5.82
N THR A 340 -10.79 2.76 7.01
CA THR A 340 -10.69 1.83 8.14
C THR A 340 -11.98 1.06 8.30
N PHE A 341 -11.90 -0.24 8.60
CA PHE A 341 -13.07 -1.05 8.91
C PHE A 341 -13.08 -1.31 10.42
N VAL A 342 -14.20 -1.02 11.06
CA VAL A 342 -14.40 -1.47 12.45
C VAL A 342 -14.57 -2.98 12.39
N SER A 343 -13.57 -3.71 12.91
CA SER A 343 -13.68 -5.17 12.96
C SER A 343 -14.89 -5.54 13.78
N GLN A 344 -15.83 -6.26 13.17
CA GLN A 344 -16.84 -6.97 13.93
C GLN A 344 -16.12 -7.96 14.85
N ASP A 345 -16.63 -8.09 16.05
CA ASP A 345 -16.00 -8.91 17.08
C ASP A 345 -15.87 -10.36 16.57
N ARG A 346 -14.64 -10.78 16.24
CA ARG A 346 -14.36 -12.14 15.76
C ARG A 346 -14.74 -13.23 16.78
N SER A 347 -15.07 -12.85 18.03
CA SER A 347 -15.61 -13.75 19.03
C SER A 347 -16.98 -14.35 18.64
N GLN A 348 -17.64 -13.78 17.61
CA GLN A 348 -18.89 -14.28 17.06
C GLN A 348 -18.71 -15.25 15.89
N ILE A 349 -17.49 -15.64 15.52
CA ILE A 349 -17.28 -16.73 14.57
C ILE A 349 -17.87 -17.99 15.24
N GLY A 350 -18.97 -18.47 14.67
CA GLY A 350 -19.59 -19.72 15.09
C GLY A 350 -18.68 -20.94 14.86
N LYS A 351 -19.23 -22.06 14.53
CA LYS A 351 -18.45 -23.24 14.18
C LYS A 351 -17.57 -22.96 12.95
N VAL A 352 -16.25 -23.22 13.11
CA VAL A 352 -15.31 -23.11 11.98
C VAL A 352 -15.57 -24.23 10.99
N ASP A 353 -16.24 -23.91 9.88
CA ASP A 353 -16.58 -24.81 8.79
C ASP A 353 -15.69 -24.59 7.54
N GLU A 354 -16.04 -25.26 6.44
CA GLU A 354 -15.33 -25.14 5.17
C GLU A 354 -15.36 -23.69 4.62
N GLN A 355 -16.48 -22.99 4.75
CA GLN A 355 -16.63 -21.62 4.21
C GLN A 355 -15.75 -20.63 4.99
N VAL A 356 -15.73 -20.73 6.32
CA VAL A 356 -14.85 -19.91 7.16
C VAL A 356 -13.37 -20.15 6.80
N ARG A 357 -12.98 -21.43 6.61
CA ARG A 357 -11.60 -21.77 6.23
C ARG A 357 -11.26 -21.29 4.81
N ALA A 358 -12.22 -21.37 3.89
CA ALA A 358 -12.10 -20.87 2.52
C ALA A 358 -11.88 -19.35 2.49
N GLY A 359 -12.71 -18.61 3.25
CA GLY A 359 -12.60 -17.16 3.38
C GLY A 359 -11.25 -16.71 3.94
N LEU A 360 -10.78 -17.39 5.01
CA LEU A 360 -9.46 -17.11 5.60
C LEU A 360 -8.28 -17.39 4.67
N LYS A 361 -8.46 -18.24 3.66
CA LYS A 361 -7.43 -18.57 2.65
C LYS A 361 -7.61 -17.80 1.33
N GLY A 362 -8.68 -17.01 1.19
CA GLY A 362 -8.98 -16.27 -0.04
C GLY A 362 -9.15 -17.17 -1.27
N GLN A 363 -9.70 -18.37 -1.09
CA GLN A 363 -9.88 -19.35 -2.17
C GLN A 363 -11.12 -20.22 -1.95
N THR A 364 -11.73 -20.67 -3.04
CA THR A 364 -12.76 -21.71 -3.00
C THR A 364 -12.10 -23.08 -3.02
N PRO A 365 -12.34 -23.96 -2.02
CA PRO A 365 -11.77 -25.30 -2.00
C PRO A 365 -12.32 -26.13 -3.16
N VAL A 366 -11.43 -26.74 -3.92
CA VAL A 366 -11.78 -27.59 -5.06
C VAL A 366 -10.92 -28.84 -5.05
N VAL A 367 -11.39 -29.88 -5.73
CA VAL A 367 -10.65 -31.10 -5.97
C VAL A 367 -10.50 -31.27 -7.47
N VAL A 368 -9.28 -31.35 -7.96
CA VAL A 368 -8.98 -31.52 -9.38
C VAL A 368 -8.24 -32.84 -9.58
N GLU A 369 -8.83 -33.75 -10.36
CA GLU A 369 -8.27 -35.07 -10.66
C GLU A 369 -7.19 -34.97 -11.75
N PHE A 370 -6.03 -35.55 -11.51
CA PHE A 370 -4.91 -35.71 -12.44
C PHE A 370 -4.69 -37.20 -12.69
N PRO A 371 -5.25 -37.79 -13.77
CA PRO A 371 -5.10 -39.19 -14.09
C PRO A 371 -3.74 -39.45 -14.75
N ILE A 372 -2.82 -40.11 -14.04
CA ILE A 372 -1.52 -40.48 -14.57
C ILE A 372 -1.69 -41.47 -15.75
N GLY A 373 -0.82 -41.32 -16.75
CA GLY A 373 -0.80 -42.20 -17.95
C GLY A 373 -1.73 -41.71 -19.07
N LYS A 374 -2.62 -40.75 -18.82
CA LYS A 374 -3.43 -40.12 -19.87
C LYS A 374 -2.72 -38.87 -20.40
N GLU A 375 -2.47 -38.85 -21.73
CA GLU A 375 -2.14 -37.66 -22.52
C GLU A 375 -1.00 -36.79 -21.98
N GLY A 376 0.05 -37.42 -21.44
CA GLY A 376 1.23 -36.72 -20.94
C GLY A 376 1.14 -36.25 -19.50
N ILE A 377 0.06 -36.54 -18.78
CA ILE A 377 -0.04 -36.30 -17.35
C ILE A 377 0.86 -37.27 -16.59
N THR A 378 1.84 -36.72 -15.90
CA THR A 378 2.76 -37.46 -15.04
C THR A 378 2.67 -36.92 -13.62
N LEU A 379 3.26 -37.60 -12.65
CA LEU A 379 3.37 -37.08 -11.29
C LEU A 379 4.15 -35.76 -11.28
N ASP A 380 5.25 -35.68 -12.01
CA ASP A 380 6.05 -34.45 -12.16
C ASP A 380 5.22 -33.29 -12.73
N PHE A 381 4.32 -33.56 -13.69
CA PHE A 381 3.39 -32.55 -14.19
C PHE A 381 2.51 -31.99 -13.07
N ALA A 382 1.91 -32.85 -12.25
CA ALA A 382 1.06 -32.43 -11.13
C ALA A 382 1.84 -31.66 -10.05
N GLU A 383 3.08 -32.07 -9.77
CA GLU A 383 4.00 -31.38 -8.87
C GLU A 383 4.36 -29.98 -9.37
N GLN A 384 4.60 -29.82 -10.67
CA GLN A 384 4.86 -28.51 -11.28
C GLN A 384 3.62 -27.60 -11.20
N VAL A 385 2.42 -28.14 -11.37
CA VAL A 385 1.16 -27.40 -11.18
C VAL A 385 1.01 -26.95 -9.73
N GLU A 386 1.25 -27.85 -8.75
CA GLU A 386 1.20 -27.51 -7.34
C GLU A 386 2.19 -26.39 -6.99
N LYS A 387 3.43 -26.54 -7.43
CA LYS A 387 4.49 -25.53 -7.25
C LYS A 387 4.06 -24.17 -7.81
N GLY A 388 3.50 -24.15 -9.01
CA GLY A 388 3.01 -22.92 -9.64
C GLY A 388 1.87 -22.26 -8.85
N LEU A 389 0.91 -23.03 -8.37
CA LEU A 389 -0.19 -22.55 -7.55
C LEU A 389 0.28 -22.03 -6.19
N THR A 390 1.23 -22.73 -5.56
CA THR A 390 1.82 -22.33 -4.26
C THR A 390 2.58 -21.02 -4.38
N VAL A 391 3.35 -20.83 -5.46
CA VAL A 391 4.03 -19.55 -5.75
C VAL A 391 3.03 -18.41 -5.94
N LEU A 392 1.84 -18.70 -6.47
CA LEU A 392 0.74 -17.75 -6.61
C LEU A 392 -0.05 -17.52 -5.30
N GLY A 393 0.43 -18.05 -4.17
CA GLY A 393 -0.19 -17.87 -2.86
C GLY A 393 -1.40 -18.77 -2.60
N LYS A 394 -1.65 -19.79 -3.43
CA LYS A 394 -2.73 -20.76 -3.20
C LYS A 394 -2.32 -21.82 -2.19
N HIS A 395 -3.26 -22.21 -1.34
CA HIS A 395 -3.09 -23.28 -0.36
C HIS A 395 -3.50 -24.60 -0.99
N THR A 396 -2.52 -25.34 -1.49
CA THR A 396 -2.71 -26.60 -2.23
C THR A 396 -2.29 -27.80 -1.39
N TYR A 397 -2.76 -28.96 -1.78
CA TYR A 397 -2.27 -30.26 -1.33
C TYR A 397 -2.31 -31.24 -2.49
N LEU A 398 -1.14 -31.71 -2.93
CA LEU A 398 -1.03 -32.78 -3.89
C LEU A 398 -1.19 -34.11 -3.16
N TYR A 399 -2.24 -34.85 -3.50
CA TYR A 399 -2.54 -36.12 -2.88
C TYR A 399 -2.50 -37.24 -3.90
N HIS A 400 -1.58 -38.17 -3.70
CA HIS A 400 -1.38 -39.37 -4.51
C HIS A 400 -1.61 -40.59 -3.62
N PRO A 401 -2.86 -41.14 -3.57
CA PRO A 401 -3.19 -42.29 -2.74
C PRO A 401 -2.54 -43.59 -3.24
N ALA A 402 -2.22 -44.51 -2.33
CA ALA A 402 -1.85 -45.86 -2.72
C ALA A 402 -3.02 -46.60 -3.37
N ALA A 403 -2.74 -47.53 -4.31
CA ALA A 403 -3.75 -48.22 -5.13
C ALA A 403 -4.84 -48.94 -4.32
N SER A 404 -4.56 -49.36 -3.08
CA SER A 404 -5.50 -50.03 -2.16
C SER A 404 -6.11 -49.11 -1.10
N GLU A 405 -5.83 -47.80 -1.17
CA GLU A 405 -6.26 -46.83 -0.14
C GLU A 405 -7.70 -46.36 -0.38
N ASN A 406 -8.50 -46.29 0.69
CA ASN A 406 -9.78 -45.60 0.64
C ASN A 406 -9.57 -44.09 0.79
N TYR A 407 -9.31 -43.40 -0.30
CA TYR A 407 -8.89 -42.02 -0.35
C TYR A 407 -10.03 -41.00 -0.31
N ALA A 408 -11.26 -41.41 -0.57
CA ALA A 408 -12.39 -40.47 -0.69
C ALA A 408 -12.65 -39.66 0.58
N GLU A 409 -12.51 -40.26 1.74
CA GLU A 409 -12.67 -39.59 3.04
C GLU A 409 -11.57 -38.55 3.28
N THR A 410 -10.31 -38.92 2.98
CA THR A 410 -9.16 -38.03 3.06
C THR A 410 -9.35 -36.81 2.16
N VAL A 411 -9.80 -37.01 0.92
CA VAL A 411 -10.09 -35.92 -0.04
C VAL A 411 -11.15 -34.98 0.53
N ARG A 412 -12.24 -35.51 1.12
CA ARG A 412 -13.26 -34.68 1.73
C ARG A 412 -12.73 -33.86 2.91
N HIS A 413 -11.89 -34.46 3.75
CA HIS A 413 -11.28 -33.76 4.89
C HIS A 413 -10.32 -32.66 4.44
N LEU A 414 -9.48 -32.90 3.43
CA LEU A 414 -8.58 -31.90 2.86
C LEU A 414 -9.35 -30.73 2.24
N LYS A 415 -10.42 -31.03 1.48
CA LYS A 415 -11.30 -29.99 0.95
C LYS A 415 -11.99 -29.20 2.06
N ALA A 416 -12.54 -29.87 3.07
CA ALA A 416 -13.18 -29.23 4.24
C ALA A 416 -12.19 -28.41 5.08
N ALA A 417 -10.87 -28.69 4.98
CA ALA A 417 -9.83 -27.85 5.54
C ALA A 417 -9.58 -26.55 4.74
N GLY A 418 -10.32 -26.33 3.64
CA GLY A 418 -10.20 -25.15 2.80
C GLY A 418 -9.06 -25.22 1.77
N LEU A 419 -8.58 -26.42 1.44
CA LEU A 419 -7.47 -26.63 0.52
C LEU A 419 -7.95 -26.87 -0.92
N ILE A 420 -7.09 -26.52 -1.87
CA ILE A 420 -7.17 -26.97 -3.26
C ILE A 420 -6.46 -28.32 -3.32
N VAL A 421 -7.20 -29.40 -3.59
CA VAL A 421 -6.67 -30.76 -3.63
C VAL A 421 -6.38 -31.14 -5.07
N LEU A 422 -5.11 -31.40 -5.37
CA LEU A 422 -4.68 -31.99 -6.64
C LEU A 422 -4.61 -33.50 -6.45
N LEU A 423 -5.69 -34.19 -6.86
CA LEU A 423 -5.85 -35.63 -6.67
C LEU A 423 -5.20 -36.39 -7.83
N VAL A 424 -4.06 -37.03 -7.58
CA VAL A 424 -3.32 -37.80 -8.56
C VAL A 424 -3.74 -39.28 -8.49
N LEU A 425 -4.27 -39.84 -9.58
CA LEU A 425 -4.74 -41.21 -9.64
C LEU A 425 -3.96 -41.99 -10.69
N ASP A 426 -3.41 -43.12 -10.31
CA ASP A 426 -2.78 -44.09 -11.24
C ASP A 426 -3.87 -44.88 -11.99
N GLU A 427 -3.49 -45.50 -13.11
CA GLU A 427 -4.38 -46.35 -13.92
C GLU A 427 -4.98 -47.53 -13.13
N ASN A 428 -4.28 -48.01 -12.10
CA ASN A 428 -4.69 -49.12 -11.25
C ASN A 428 -5.48 -48.67 -10.01
N THR A 429 -5.59 -47.35 -9.76
CA THR A 429 -6.36 -46.85 -8.62
C THR A 429 -7.83 -46.91 -8.94
N ALA A 430 -8.59 -47.67 -8.15
CA ALA A 430 -10.05 -47.74 -8.31
C ALA A 430 -10.68 -46.36 -8.09
N LYS A 431 -11.44 -45.87 -9.07
CA LYS A 431 -12.15 -44.59 -8.96
C LYS A 431 -13.29 -44.70 -7.96
N ASP A 432 -13.32 -43.77 -7.00
CA ASP A 432 -14.42 -43.65 -6.07
C ASP A 432 -15.52 -42.76 -6.66
N GLU A 433 -16.61 -43.38 -7.09
CA GLU A 433 -17.77 -42.71 -7.72
C GLU A 433 -18.46 -41.71 -6.75
N THR A 434 -18.27 -41.86 -5.43
CA THR A 434 -18.89 -40.95 -4.45
C THR A 434 -18.26 -39.55 -4.47
N LEU A 435 -17.08 -39.38 -5.03
CA LEU A 435 -16.46 -38.06 -5.20
C LEU A 435 -17.13 -37.25 -6.30
N LYS A 436 -17.79 -37.87 -7.26
CA LYS A 436 -18.51 -37.17 -8.33
C LYS A 436 -19.68 -36.31 -7.82
N THR A 437 -20.19 -36.63 -6.65
CA THR A 437 -21.26 -35.84 -5.98
C THR A 437 -20.72 -34.71 -5.11
N LEU A 438 -19.38 -34.61 -4.96
CA LEU A 438 -18.75 -33.58 -4.16
C LEU A 438 -18.74 -32.26 -4.95
N ASP A 439 -19.33 -31.22 -4.37
CA ASP A 439 -19.27 -29.89 -4.97
C ASP A 439 -17.82 -29.42 -5.15
N GLY A 440 -17.52 -28.82 -6.31
CA GLY A 440 -16.15 -28.41 -6.64
C GLY A 440 -15.21 -29.58 -6.99
N PHE A 441 -15.72 -30.77 -7.31
CA PHE A 441 -14.91 -31.87 -7.83
C PHE A 441 -14.83 -31.82 -9.35
N TYR A 442 -13.64 -31.80 -9.89
CA TYR A 442 -13.36 -31.74 -11.33
C TYR A 442 -12.57 -32.97 -11.77
N ALA A 443 -13.31 -34.01 -12.22
CA ALA A 443 -12.78 -35.12 -12.96
C ALA A 443 -12.84 -34.85 -14.46
N ASN A 444 -12.43 -35.29 -15.40
CA ASN A 444 -12.69 -35.15 -16.87
C ASN A 444 -12.66 -33.69 -17.38
N TRP A 445 -11.80 -32.86 -16.81
CA TRP A 445 -11.50 -31.55 -17.40
C TRP A 445 -10.64 -31.75 -18.65
N GLN A 446 -10.64 -30.79 -19.57
CA GLN A 446 -9.96 -30.92 -20.87
C GLN A 446 -8.44 -31.02 -20.66
N ILE A 447 -7.87 -32.21 -20.89
CA ILE A 447 -6.47 -32.55 -20.59
C ILE A 447 -5.65 -32.67 -21.88
N ASP A 448 -6.29 -32.82 -23.04
CA ASP A 448 -5.64 -33.06 -24.32
C ASP A 448 -4.68 -31.93 -24.70
N GLY A 449 -3.39 -32.20 -24.75
CA GLY A 449 -2.36 -31.26 -25.14
C GLY A 449 -2.12 -30.12 -24.12
N ILE A 450 -2.58 -30.29 -22.89
CA ILE A 450 -2.52 -29.24 -21.86
C ILE A 450 -1.08 -28.98 -21.39
N THR A 451 -0.75 -27.71 -21.22
CA THR A 451 0.50 -27.30 -20.58
C THR A 451 0.32 -27.12 -19.08
N VAL A 452 1.41 -27.12 -18.32
CA VAL A 452 1.42 -26.81 -16.88
C VAL A 452 0.74 -25.45 -16.62
N LYS A 453 0.97 -24.46 -17.48
CA LYS A 453 0.36 -23.15 -17.38
C LYS A 453 -1.16 -23.20 -17.52
N ASP A 454 -1.67 -23.95 -18.49
CA ASP A 454 -3.12 -24.08 -18.72
C ASP A 454 -3.80 -24.78 -17.52
N ALA A 455 -3.13 -25.78 -16.94
CA ALA A 455 -3.60 -26.46 -15.74
C ALA A 455 -3.65 -25.51 -14.53
N ILE A 456 -2.61 -24.70 -14.33
CA ILE A 456 -2.59 -23.67 -13.29
C ILE A 456 -3.75 -22.68 -13.50
N ASP A 457 -3.96 -22.19 -14.72
CA ASP A 457 -5.02 -21.24 -15.04
C ASP A 457 -6.42 -21.84 -14.84
N PHE A 458 -6.60 -23.11 -15.19
CA PHE A 458 -7.84 -23.86 -14.92
C PHE A 458 -8.13 -23.92 -13.42
N VAL A 459 -7.17 -24.41 -12.62
CA VAL A 459 -7.33 -24.55 -11.16
C VAL A 459 -7.58 -23.16 -10.51
N LYS A 460 -6.83 -22.15 -10.93
CA LYS A 460 -7.03 -20.76 -10.48
C LYS A 460 -8.45 -20.26 -10.73
N LYS A 461 -8.97 -20.48 -11.93
CA LYS A 461 -10.33 -20.08 -12.31
C LYS A 461 -11.37 -20.80 -11.46
N LYS A 462 -11.20 -22.10 -11.21
CA LYS A 462 -12.17 -22.92 -10.44
C LYS A 462 -12.08 -22.66 -8.95
N SER A 463 -10.92 -22.29 -8.42
CA SER A 463 -10.70 -21.94 -7.01
C SER A 463 -10.80 -20.45 -6.71
N ALA A 464 -11.30 -19.64 -7.65
CA ALA A 464 -11.53 -18.22 -7.44
C ALA A 464 -12.56 -18.02 -6.32
N PHE A 465 -12.22 -17.22 -5.30
CA PHE A 465 -13.14 -16.91 -4.22
C PHE A 465 -14.14 -15.85 -4.70
N THR A 466 -15.43 -16.19 -4.68
CA THR A 466 -16.52 -15.26 -5.00
C THR A 466 -17.28 -14.93 -3.73
N VAL A 467 -17.37 -13.66 -3.39
CA VAL A 467 -18.06 -13.13 -2.19
C VAL A 467 -19.58 -13.36 -2.24
N GLN A 468 -20.14 -13.84 -3.36
CA GLN A 468 -21.59 -14.04 -3.52
C GLN A 468 -22.23 -15.12 -2.61
N SER A 469 -21.43 -15.96 -1.95
CA SER A 469 -21.95 -16.97 -1.02
C SER A 469 -22.16 -16.48 0.41
N VAL A 470 -21.93 -15.18 0.68
CA VAL A 470 -21.97 -14.61 2.05
C VAL A 470 -23.22 -13.75 2.30
N GLN A 471 -24.09 -13.52 1.30
CA GLN A 471 -25.25 -12.65 1.47
C GLN A 471 -26.47 -13.28 2.18
N ASP A 472 -26.51 -14.59 2.39
CA ASP A 472 -27.68 -15.27 2.99
C ASP A 472 -27.43 -15.86 4.39
N GLY A 473 -26.37 -15.52 5.04
CA GLY A 473 -26.14 -15.98 6.41
C GLY A 473 -25.28 -14.98 7.18
N ASN A 474 -25.78 -14.50 8.28
CA ASN A 474 -25.16 -13.69 9.31
C ASN A 474 -23.68 -14.03 9.62
N TYR A 475 -22.74 -13.83 8.68
CA TYR A 475 -21.32 -14.06 8.85
C TYR A 475 -20.50 -12.96 8.20
N ILE A 476 -19.83 -12.20 9.07
CA ILE A 476 -18.80 -11.17 8.91
C ILE A 476 -19.32 -9.75 8.84
#